data_bb7f26ff0daf49e88e673c86812fdd56
#
_entry.id   bb7f26ff0daf49e88e673c86812fdd56
#
_cell.length_a   1.000
_cell.length_b   1.000
_cell.length_c   1.000
_cell.angle_alpha   90.00
_cell.angle_beta   90.00
_cell.angle_gamma   90.00
#
_symmetry.space_group_name_H-M   'P 1'
#
loop_
_entity.id
_entity.type
_entity.pdbx_description
1 polymer ?
#
loop_
_entity_poly.entity_id
_entity_poly.type
_entity_poly.pdbx_seq_one_letter_code
_entity_poly.pdbx_strand_id
1 'polypeptide(L)'
;MKKLISMLLVLAMALSLAACGNNNSPATEAPTQAPTEATEEVTEAATEEMTEEVVDEEEIVMELSAMETLLNQIVEIQPVEFMGGTMPIDLTDTSEDGLWMIKNYTGLDNADSITEAAFFEPMMGSIAYSMVAVKVAEGADIKTVAEGMKNGIDQRKWICVEADDLQVVSHEDVVLLIMVGSETGMTSQSFVDAFAQVCGGDVTTY
;
A
#
# COMPACT_ATOMS: atom_id res chain seq x y z
N MET A 1 -45.19 2.19 37.16
CA MET A 1 -46.57 2.13 36.61
C MET A 1 -46.47 2.37 35.11
N LYS A 2 -47.07 1.41 34.39
CA LYS A 2 -47.47 1.42 32.98
C LYS A 2 -46.30 1.29 31.99
N LYS A 3 -45.89 0.11 31.51
CA LYS A 3 -46.56 -0.98 30.74
C LYS A 3 -47.12 -0.50 29.38
N LEU A 4 -46.54 -1.12 28.32
CA LEU A 4 -47.18 -1.61 27.11
C LEU A 4 -47.61 -0.54 26.07
N ILE A 5 -47.01 -0.69 24.90
CA ILE A 5 -47.63 -0.84 23.57
C ILE A 5 -46.50 -1.32 22.71
N SER A 6 -46.28 -2.58 22.47
CA SER A 6 -47.06 -3.56 21.66
C SER A 6 -47.05 -3.20 20.19
N MET A 7 -46.20 -3.91 19.45
CA MET A 7 -46.59 -4.99 18.55
C MET A 7 -47.35 -4.55 17.29
N LEU A 8 -46.89 -5.08 16.20
CA LEU A 8 -47.49 -5.15 14.87
C LEU A 8 -46.99 -4.16 13.82
N LEU A 9 -46.04 -4.60 13.04
CA LEU A 9 -46.21 -4.65 11.58
C LEU A 9 -45.28 -5.72 11.01
N VAL A 10 -45.77 -6.96 11.11
CA VAL A 10 -45.42 -8.09 10.25
C VAL A 10 -46.40 -8.03 9.09
N LEU A 11 -45.91 -8.11 7.89
CA LEU A 11 -46.47 -8.83 6.76
C LEU A 11 -46.29 -8.09 5.43
N ALA A 12 -45.87 -8.89 4.51
CA ALA A 12 -46.02 -8.76 3.05
C ALA A 12 -44.93 -7.99 2.32
N MET A 13 -44.03 -8.67 1.61
CA MET A 13 -44.32 -9.07 0.25
C MET A 13 -43.35 -10.13 -0.21
N ALA A 14 -43.99 -11.26 -0.47
CA ALA A 14 -43.46 -12.37 -1.23
C ALA A 14 -43.56 -12.06 -2.74
N LEU A 15 -42.68 -12.71 -3.49
CA LEU A 15 -42.80 -13.14 -4.88
C LEU A 15 -42.87 -12.07 -5.99
N SER A 16 -41.80 -12.06 -6.77
CA SER A 16 -41.85 -12.04 -8.22
C SER A 16 -40.74 -12.93 -8.78
N LEU A 17 -41.10 -14.19 -8.97
CA LEU A 17 -40.50 -15.13 -9.91
C LEU A 17 -41.17 -14.91 -11.27
N ALA A 18 -40.38 -15.16 -12.32
CA ALA A 18 -40.69 -15.33 -13.74
C ALA A 18 -40.23 -14.12 -14.59
N ALA A 19 -39.31 -14.35 -15.54
CA ALA A 19 -39.53 -15.14 -16.71
C ALA A 19 -38.23 -15.64 -17.34
N CYS A 20 -38.12 -16.93 -17.53
CA CYS A 20 -37.31 -17.57 -18.56
C CYS A 20 -37.79 -17.11 -19.93
N GLY A 21 -36.85 -16.66 -20.74
CA GLY A 21 -37.00 -16.44 -22.17
C GLY A 21 -35.92 -17.19 -22.91
N ASN A 22 -36.21 -18.41 -23.25
CA ASN A 22 -35.42 -19.27 -24.13
C ASN A 22 -35.68 -18.85 -25.58
N ASN A 23 -34.66 -18.52 -26.35
CA ASN A 23 -34.73 -18.54 -27.79
C ASN A 23 -33.50 -19.20 -28.38
N ASN A 24 -33.76 -20.43 -28.82
CA ASN A 24 -32.93 -21.25 -29.69
C ASN A 24 -32.84 -20.68 -31.11
N SER A 25 -31.60 -20.67 -31.64
CA SER A 25 -31.17 -21.11 -32.98
C SER A 25 -31.62 -20.35 -34.24
N PRO A 26 -30.88 -20.43 -35.35
CA PRO A 26 -29.94 -21.47 -35.74
C PRO A 26 -28.57 -20.99 -36.29
N ALA A 27 -27.68 -21.95 -36.41
CA ALA A 27 -26.41 -21.93 -37.10
C ALA A 27 -26.52 -21.52 -38.57
N THR A 28 -25.53 -20.79 -39.04
CA THR A 28 -25.20 -20.72 -40.47
C THR A 28 -23.69 -20.87 -40.62
N GLU A 29 -23.40 -21.80 -41.47
CA GLU A 29 -22.14 -22.46 -41.81
C GLU A 29 -21.02 -21.49 -42.26
N ALA A 30 -19.82 -21.96 -42.03
CA ALA A 30 -18.59 -21.45 -42.62
C ALA A 30 -18.54 -21.61 -44.14
N PRO A 31 -17.64 -20.90 -44.83
CA PRO A 31 -16.79 -21.64 -45.73
C PRO A 31 -15.29 -21.51 -45.42
N THR A 32 -14.69 -22.65 -45.30
CA THR A 32 -13.31 -23.01 -45.52
C THR A 32 -12.81 -22.49 -46.86
N GLN A 33 -11.69 -21.77 -46.86
CA GLN A 33 -10.72 -21.80 -47.96
C GLN A 33 -9.29 -21.66 -47.40
N ALA A 34 -8.52 -22.70 -47.57
CA ALA A 34 -7.08 -22.77 -47.54
C ALA A 34 -6.60 -22.79 -49.01
N PRO A 35 -5.30 -22.93 -49.27
CA PRO A 35 -4.25 -21.94 -49.26
C PRO A 35 -3.74 -21.67 -50.70
N THR A 36 -3.03 -20.62 -50.94
CA THR A 36 -2.26 -20.46 -52.17
C THR A 36 -0.80 -20.14 -51.82
N GLU A 37 0.05 -21.06 -52.13
CA GLU A 37 1.50 -20.89 -52.29
C GLU A 37 1.79 -19.93 -53.46
N ALA A 38 2.78 -19.09 -53.32
CA ALA A 38 3.68 -18.56 -54.32
C ALA A 38 4.89 -17.96 -53.58
N THR A 39 5.98 -18.68 -53.47
CA THR A 39 7.19 -18.72 -54.31
C THR A 39 7.92 -17.40 -54.40
N GLU A 40 9.08 -17.40 -53.72
CA GLU A 40 10.39 -16.83 -53.97
C GLU A 40 10.49 -15.47 -54.72
N GLU A 41 11.12 -14.51 -54.04
CA GLU A 41 12.23 -13.78 -54.65
C GLU A 41 13.26 -13.38 -53.58
N VAL A 42 14.45 -13.97 -53.76
CA VAL A 42 15.68 -13.66 -53.04
C VAL A 42 16.20 -12.34 -53.55
N THR A 43 16.38 -11.36 -52.67
CA THR A 43 17.28 -10.26 -52.96
C THR A 43 18.29 -10.14 -51.85
N GLU A 44 19.51 -10.53 -52.18
CA GLU A 44 20.74 -10.30 -51.43
C GLU A 44 21.01 -8.78 -51.34
N ALA A 45 21.52 -8.38 -50.21
CA ALA A 45 22.54 -7.37 -49.96
C ALA A 45 22.09 -6.23 -49.02
N ALA A 46 22.54 -6.30 -47.79
CA ALA A 46 23.43 -5.30 -47.19
C ALA A 46 23.67 -5.70 -45.72
N THR A 47 24.84 -6.25 -45.48
CA THR A 47 25.40 -6.33 -44.14
C THR A 47 25.80 -4.91 -43.74
N GLU A 48 24.94 -4.26 -42.96
CA GLU A 48 25.36 -3.11 -42.16
C GLU A 48 25.85 -3.64 -40.82
N GLU A 49 27.13 -3.51 -40.59
CA GLU A 49 27.79 -3.67 -39.30
C GLU A 49 27.07 -2.74 -38.30
N MET A 50 26.18 -3.31 -37.51
CA MET A 50 25.74 -2.67 -36.27
C MET A 50 26.89 -2.76 -35.29
N THR A 51 27.64 -1.69 -35.17
CA THR A 51 28.50 -1.43 -34.03
C THR A 51 27.63 -1.51 -32.79
N GLU A 52 27.79 -2.52 -31.97
CA GLU A 52 27.27 -2.56 -30.61
C GLU A 52 27.96 -1.45 -29.84
N GLU A 53 27.24 -0.33 -29.70
CA GLU A 53 27.53 0.65 -28.68
C GLU A 53 27.25 -0.06 -27.34
N VAL A 54 28.31 -0.48 -26.68
CA VAL A 54 28.24 -0.92 -25.28
C VAL A 54 27.82 0.31 -24.48
N VAL A 55 26.51 0.42 -24.22
CA VAL A 55 26.01 1.34 -23.23
C VAL A 55 26.51 0.80 -21.90
N ASP A 56 27.46 1.49 -21.32
CA ASP A 56 27.86 1.28 -19.92
C ASP A 56 26.58 1.52 -19.11
N GLU A 57 25.93 0.43 -18.70
CA GLU A 57 24.87 0.49 -17.71
C GLU A 57 25.54 0.90 -16.40
N GLU A 58 25.67 2.19 -16.16
CA GLU A 58 25.90 2.69 -14.83
C GLU A 58 24.69 2.22 -14.01
N GLU A 59 24.90 1.16 -13.23
CA GLU A 59 23.95 0.69 -12.23
C GLU A 59 23.68 1.86 -11.30
N ILE A 60 22.55 2.55 -11.47
CA ILE A 60 22.10 3.63 -10.58
C ILE A 60 21.75 2.93 -9.26
N VAL A 61 22.75 2.79 -8.39
CA VAL A 61 22.53 2.35 -7.01
C VAL A 61 21.79 3.51 -6.34
N MET A 62 20.46 3.44 -6.31
CA MET A 62 19.67 4.35 -5.50
C MET A 62 19.99 4.06 -4.03
N GLU A 63 20.68 4.98 -3.40
CA GLU A 63 20.98 4.89 -1.97
C GLU A 63 19.69 5.08 -1.19
N LEU A 64 19.32 4.06 -0.40
CA LEU A 64 18.12 4.13 0.45
C LEU A 64 18.31 5.19 1.53
N SER A 65 17.26 5.92 1.83
CA SER A 65 17.21 6.84 2.95
C SER A 65 17.36 6.12 4.30
N ALA A 66 17.62 6.87 5.37
CA ALA A 66 17.73 6.28 6.70
C ALA A 66 16.40 5.65 7.15
N MET A 67 15.26 6.27 6.82
CA MET A 67 13.94 5.74 7.17
C MET A 67 13.59 4.49 6.35
N GLU A 68 13.95 4.44 5.05
CA GLU A 68 13.78 3.23 4.24
C GLU A 68 14.64 2.08 4.78
N THR A 69 15.90 2.36 5.12
CA THR A 69 16.81 1.38 5.71
C THR A 69 16.24 0.82 7.02
N LEU A 70 15.74 1.68 7.90
CA LEU A 70 15.11 1.30 9.16
C LEU A 70 13.92 0.36 8.95
N LEU A 71 12.99 0.72 8.05
CA LEU A 71 11.81 -0.09 7.76
C LEU A 71 12.20 -1.46 7.22
N ASN A 72 13.19 -1.55 6.33
CA ASN A 72 13.70 -2.81 5.81
C ASN A 72 14.31 -3.68 6.92
N GLN A 73 15.08 -3.11 7.85
CA GLN A 73 15.63 -3.83 9.00
C GLN A 73 14.54 -4.36 9.94
N ILE A 74 13.45 -3.61 10.15
CA ILE A 74 12.30 -4.10 10.92
C ILE A 74 11.67 -5.32 10.24
N VAL A 75 11.47 -5.26 8.90
CA VAL A 75 10.90 -6.37 8.13
C VAL A 75 11.83 -7.58 8.08
N GLU A 76 13.15 -7.40 8.12
CA GLU A 76 14.11 -8.51 8.27
C GLU A 76 13.95 -9.25 9.60
N ILE A 77 13.65 -8.54 10.69
CA ILE A 77 13.44 -9.12 12.02
C ILE A 77 12.03 -9.71 12.15
N GLN A 78 11.02 -8.99 11.66
CA GLN A 78 9.62 -9.38 11.66
C GLN A 78 9.09 -9.48 10.22
N PRO A 79 9.31 -10.64 9.54
CA PRO A 79 8.89 -10.81 8.16
C PRO A 79 7.37 -10.75 7.99
N VAL A 80 6.94 -10.30 6.82
CA VAL A 80 5.54 -10.28 6.38
C VAL A 80 5.30 -11.37 5.33
N GLU A 81 4.07 -11.91 5.27
CA GLU A 81 3.71 -12.98 4.33
C GLU A 81 3.04 -12.46 3.05
N PHE A 82 3.29 -11.20 2.68
CA PHE A 82 2.78 -10.58 1.46
C PHE A 82 3.90 -9.87 0.68
N MET A 83 3.65 -9.61 -0.59
CA MET A 83 4.54 -8.77 -1.39
C MET A 83 4.32 -7.30 -0.99
N GLY A 84 5.35 -6.68 -0.47
CA GLY A 84 5.36 -5.28 -0.07
C GLY A 84 6.68 -4.62 -0.45
N GLY A 85 6.75 -3.33 -0.25
CA GLY A 85 7.96 -2.55 -0.53
C GLY A 85 8.03 -1.29 0.30
N THR A 86 9.26 -0.84 0.50
CA THR A 86 9.58 0.42 1.15
C THR A 86 9.68 1.51 0.11
N MET A 87 9.10 2.67 0.39
CA MET A 87 9.17 3.85 -0.48
C MET A 87 9.37 5.12 0.35
N PRO A 88 10.19 6.08 -0.11
CA PRO A 88 10.33 7.38 0.52
C PRO A 88 9.09 8.24 0.27
N ILE A 89 8.83 9.19 1.16
CA ILE A 89 7.81 10.23 0.98
C ILE A 89 8.55 11.54 0.66
N ASP A 90 8.23 12.14 -0.48
CA ASP A 90 8.77 13.44 -0.85
C ASP A 90 8.12 14.54 0.02
N LEU A 91 8.88 15.02 1.00
CA LEU A 91 8.45 16.07 1.91
C LEU A 91 8.57 17.48 1.31
N THR A 92 9.19 17.61 0.12
CA THR A 92 9.39 18.90 -0.56
C THR A 92 8.24 19.25 -1.49
N ASP A 93 7.41 18.26 -1.85
CA ASP A 93 6.22 18.49 -2.67
C ASP A 93 5.09 19.11 -1.83
N THR A 94 4.85 20.40 -2.06
CA THR A 94 3.78 21.18 -1.41
C THR A 94 2.51 21.28 -2.26
N SER A 95 2.42 20.54 -3.35
CA SER A 95 1.19 20.41 -4.13
C SER A 95 0.09 19.70 -3.33
N GLU A 96 -1.15 19.74 -3.84
CA GLU A 96 -2.25 19.01 -3.23
C GLU A 96 -1.96 17.50 -3.16
N ASP A 97 -1.32 16.95 -4.18
CA ASP A 97 -0.94 15.53 -4.23
C ASP A 97 0.16 15.21 -3.21
N GLY A 98 1.19 16.06 -3.08
CA GLY A 98 2.24 15.91 -2.09
C GLY A 98 1.71 15.99 -0.66
N LEU A 99 0.88 16.97 -0.35
CA LEU A 99 0.21 17.09 0.96
C LEU A 99 -0.74 15.91 1.24
N TRP A 100 -1.43 15.41 0.21
CA TRP A 100 -2.23 14.21 0.34
C TRP A 100 -1.37 12.98 0.68
N MET A 101 -0.22 12.80 0.03
CA MET A 101 0.73 11.72 0.33
C MET A 101 1.20 11.79 1.78
N ILE A 102 1.64 12.96 2.24
CA ILE A 102 2.06 13.17 3.63
C ILE A 102 0.92 12.77 4.58
N LYS A 103 -0.28 13.29 4.36
CA LYS A 103 -1.46 13.01 5.20
C LYS A 103 -1.84 11.55 5.20
N ASN A 104 -1.90 10.93 4.01
CA ASN A 104 -2.35 9.54 3.83
C ASN A 104 -1.43 8.52 4.50
N TYR A 105 -0.11 8.79 4.52
CA TYR A 105 0.85 7.86 5.12
C TYR A 105 1.19 8.21 6.55
N THR A 106 1.43 9.47 6.87
CA THR A 106 1.89 9.88 8.21
C THR A 106 0.77 10.30 9.15
N GLY A 107 -0.40 10.68 8.63
CA GLY A 107 -1.47 11.31 9.42
C GLY A 107 -1.24 12.81 9.67
N LEU A 108 -0.08 13.37 9.33
CA LEU A 108 0.24 14.80 9.52
C LEU A 108 -0.35 15.64 8.39
N ASP A 109 -0.73 16.88 8.68
CA ASP A 109 -1.28 17.80 7.67
C ASP A 109 -0.20 18.41 6.75
N ASN A 110 1.07 18.41 7.20
CA ASN A 110 2.22 18.91 6.47
C ASN A 110 3.52 18.29 7.03
N ALA A 111 4.66 18.64 6.43
CA ALA A 111 5.97 18.13 6.81
C ALA A 111 6.77 19.06 7.75
N ASP A 112 6.19 20.15 8.29
CA ASP A 112 6.92 21.20 9.01
C ASP A 112 7.74 20.67 10.20
N SER A 113 7.31 19.57 10.80
CA SER A 113 7.92 18.98 12.01
C SER A 113 8.77 17.73 11.72
N ILE A 114 8.95 17.35 10.45
CA ILE A 114 9.71 16.16 10.06
C ILE A 114 10.70 16.48 8.95
N THR A 115 11.80 15.74 8.88
CA THR A 115 12.87 15.97 7.89
C THR A 115 13.03 14.80 6.92
N GLU A 116 12.50 13.63 7.26
CA GLU A 116 12.55 12.43 6.45
C GLU A 116 11.35 11.55 6.77
N ALA A 117 10.81 10.88 5.78
CA ALA A 117 9.73 9.92 5.96
C ALA A 117 9.79 8.82 4.91
N ALA A 118 9.46 7.60 5.33
CA ALA A 118 9.28 6.46 4.44
C ALA A 118 8.14 5.59 4.95
N PHE A 119 7.57 4.79 4.06
CA PHE A 119 6.55 3.81 4.40
C PHE A 119 6.87 2.45 3.80
N PHE A 120 6.36 1.40 4.44
CA PHE A 120 6.32 0.04 3.91
C PHE A 120 4.88 -0.41 3.85
N GLU A 121 4.40 -0.77 2.66
CA GLU A 121 3.03 -1.24 2.44
C GLU A 121 2.97 -2.43 1.48
N PRO A 122 1.88 -3.22 1.53
CA PRO A 122 1.60 -4.24 0.53
C PRO A 122 1.40 -3.62 -0.86
N MET A 123 1.83 -4.33 -1.90
CA MET A 123 1.54 -3.96 -3.28
C MET A 123 0.06 -4.11 -3.65
N MET A 124 -0.75 -4.73 -2.78
CA MET A 124 -2.19 -4.94 -2.99
C MET A 124 -3.01 -4.21 -1.92
N GLY A 125 -3.92 -3.35 -2.35
CA GLY A 125 -4.79 -2.56 -1.48
C GLY A 125 -5.89 -3.34 -0.75
N SER A 126 -5.86 -4.67 -0.74
CA SER A 126 -6.78 -5.55 -0.02
C SER A 126 -6.19 -6.12 1.28
N ILE A 127 -5.01 -5.67 1.67
CA ILE A 127 -4.33 -6.05 2.92
C ILE A 127 -4.18 -4.78 3.74
N ALA A 128 -4.81 -4.76 4.92
CA ALA A 128 -4.71 -3.63 5.84
C ALA A 128 -3.42 -3.71 6.64
N TYR A 129 -2.36 -3.15 6.07
CA TYR A 129 -1.05 -3.03 6.70
C TYR A 129 -0.35 -1.76 6.24
N SER A 130 0.17 -0.97 7.17
CA SER A 130 1.01 0.18 6.87
C SER A 130 1.99 0.41 8.01
N MET A 131 3.26 0.50 7.68
CA MET A 131 4.33 0.84 8.61
C MET A 131 5.04 2.09 8.07
N VAL A 132 5.12 3.14 8.90
CA VAL A 132 5.65 4.45 8.50
C VAL A 132 6.66 4.91 9.52
N ALA A 133 7.84 5.26 9.07
CA ALA A 133 8.88 5.88 9.89
C ALA A 133 9.07 7.34 9.48
N VAL A 134 9.15 8.23 10.47
CA VAL A 134 9.47 9.64 10.24
C VAL A 134 10.62 10.06 11.15
N LYS A 135 11.51 10.91 10.64
CA LYS A 135 12.52 11.60 11.41
C LYS A 135 12.01 12.98 11.80
N VAL A 136 11.93 13.23 13.09
CA VAL A 136 11.46 14.50 13.65
C VAL A 136 12.52 15.59 13.46
N ALA A 137 12.09 16.78 13.07
CA ALA A 137 12.98 17.91 12.88
C ALA A 137 13.60 18.37 14.21
N GLU A 138 14.83 18.88 14.16
CA GLU A 138 15.51 19.42 15.33
C GLU A 138 14.66 20.56 15.97
N GLY A 139 14.40 20.44 17.27
CA GLY A 139 13.60 21.39 18.03
C GLY A 139 12.08 21.18 17.94
N ALA A 140 11.60 20.26 17.11
CA ALA A 140 10.19 19.84 17.15
C ALA A 140 9.94 18.90 18.34
N ASP A 141 8.71 18.92 18.86
CA ASP A 141 8.31 18.06 19.96
C ASP A 141 7.85 16.69 19.46
N ILE A 142 8.64 15.66 19.75
CA ILE A 142 8.41 14.27 19.32
C ILE A 142 7.02 13.78 19.74
N LYS A 143 6.59 14.13 20.95
CA LYS A 143 5.26 13.74 21.45
C LYS A 143 4.16 14.35 20.58
N THR A 144 4.27 15.62 20.24
CA THR A 144 3.30 16.31 19.37
C THR A 144 3.24 15.65 17.99
N VAL A 145 4.39 15.28 17.41
CA VAL A 145 4.45 14.57 16.13
C VAL A 145 3.78 13.20 16.24
N ALA A 146 4.15 12.41 17.24
CA ALA A 146 3.60 11.06 17.43
C ALA A 146 2.08 11.06 17.68
N GLU A 147 1.58 11.97 18.54
CA GLU A 147 0.15 12.14 18.77
C GLU A 147 -0.57 12.67 17.52
N GLY A 148 0.08 13.54 16.75
CA GLY A 148 -0.43 14.02 15.46
C GLY A 148 -0.59 12.89 14.47
N MET A 149 0.41 12.03 14.32
CA MET A 149 0.37 10.84 13.47
C MET A 149 -0.75 9.90 13.90
N LYS A 150 -0.80 9.55 15.20
CA LYS A 150 -1.80 8.63 15.76
C LYS A 150 -3.24 9.11 15.54
N ASN A 151 -3.49 10.39 15.76
CA ASN A 151 -4.84 10.96 15.69
C ASN A 151 -5.25 11.33 14.26
N GLY A 152 -4.29 11.53 13.37
CA GLY A 152 -4.55 11.98 12.01
C GLY A 152 -4.58 10.89 10.97
N ILE A 153 -4.03 9.69 11.26
CA ILE A 153 -4.02 8.59 10.30
C ILE A 153 -5.42 8.00 10.10
N ASP A 154 -5.76 7.68 8.87
CA ASP A 154 -6.99 6.97 8.55
C ASP A 154 -6.74 5.46 8.52
N GLN A 155 -7.29 4.75 9.53
CA GLN A 155 -7.20 3.30 9.63
C GLN A 155 -8.06 2.57 8.57
N ARG A 156 -8.82 3.30 7.75
CA ARG A 156 -9.71 2.81 6.69
C ARG A 156 -9.29 3.26 5.28
N LYS A 157 -8.06 3.68 5.11
CA LYS A 157 -7.55 4.20 3.84
C LYS A 157 -7.58 3.19 2.68
N TRP A 158 -7.77 1.92 2.97
CA TRP A 158 -7.89 0.85 1.97
C TRP A 158 -9.34 0.63 1.52
N ILE A 159 -9.50 -0.14 0.44
CA ILE A 159 -10.82 -0.53 -0.06
C ILE A 159 -11.23 -1.85 0.59
N CYS A 160 -12.37 -1.87 1.29
CA CYS A 160 -12.99 -3.06 1.89
C CYS A 160 -12.26 -3.68 3.09
N VAL A 161 -11.13 -3.14 3.53
CA VAL A 161 -10.40 -3.60 4.72
C VAL A 161 -10.05 -2.41 5.61
N GLU A 162 -9.82 -2.67 6.89
CA GLU A 162 -9.41 -1.66 7.86
C GLU A 162 -8.36 -2.22 8.82
N ALA A 163 -7.50 -1.36 9.32
CA ALA A 163 -6.58 -1.70 10.39
C ALA A 163 -7.27 -1.45 11.74
N ASP A 164 -7.35 -2.46 12.57
CA ASP A 164 -7.94 -2.41 13.91
C ASP A 164 -6.90 -2.49 15.05
N ASP A 165 -5.63 -2.62 14.69
CA ASP A 165 -4.50 -2.61 15.61
C ASP A 165 -3.49 -1.53 15.16
N LEU A 166 -3.46 -0.40 15.88
CA LEU A 166 -2.60 0.76 15.64
C LEU A 166 -1.72 1.05 16.84
N GLN A 167 -0.42 1.15 16.60
CA GLN A 167 0.52 1.68 17.58
C GLN A 167 1.37 2.80 16.97
N VAL A 168 1.70 3.78 17.81
CA VAL A 168 2.70 4.80 17.50
C VAL A 168 3.71 4.82 18.63
N VAL A 169 4.97 4.67 18.27
CA VAL A 169 6.10 4.62 19.22
C VAL A 169 7.23 5.53 18.74
N SER A 170 8.11 5.92 19.65
CA SER A 170 9.33 6.65 19.28
C SER A 170 10.57 6.12 19.99
N HIS A 171 11.70 6.30 19.32
CA HIS A 171 13.03 6.16 19.88
C HIS A 171 13.88 7.32 19.39
N GLU A 172 14.49 8.08 20.31
CA GLU A 172 15.22 9.32 19.98
C GLU A 172 14.40 10.27 19.11
N ASP A 173 14.88 10.66 17.93
CA ASP A 173 14.22 11.56 17.00
C ASP A 173 13.39 10.85 15.91
N VAL A 174 13.18 9.53 16.05
CA VAL A 174 12.40 8.73 15.12
C VAL A 174 11.05 8.34 15.71
N VAL A 175 9.97 8.52 14.95
CA VAL A 175 8.63 8.02 15.28
C VAL A 175 8.25 6.96 14.27
N LEU A 176 7.82 5.79 14.79
CA LEU A 176 7.25 4.70 14.01
C LEU A 176 5.73 4.64 14.26
N LEU A 177 4.96 4.65 13.18
CA LEU A 177 3.55 4.29 13.16
C LEU A 177 3.41 2.92 12.51
N ILE A 178 2.71 2.01 13.15
CA ILE A 178 2.35 0.70 12.58
C ILE A 178 0.87 0.46 12.78
N MET A 179 0.18 0.09 11.71
CA MET A 179 -1.22 -0.31 11.75
C MET A 179 -1.43 -1.58 10.93
N VAL A 180 -2.19 -2.50 11.51
CA VAL A 180 -2.40 -3.86 11.02
C VAL A 180 -3.87 -4.23 11.14
N GLY A 181 -4.42 -4.87 10.12
CA GLY A 181 -5.73 -5.51 10.20
C GLY A 181 -5.64 -6.89 10.83
N SER A 182 -6.55 -7.23 11.72
CA SER A 182 -6.58 -8.53 12.41
C SER A 182 -6.68 -9.72 11.47
N GLU A 183 -7.23 -9.53 10.26
CA GLU A 183 -7.30 -10.56 9.23
C GLU A 183 -5.92 -10.99 8.69
N THR A 184 -4.87 -10.19 8.89
CA THR A 184 -3.51 -10.53 8.46
C THR A 184 -2.85 -11.59 9.36
N GLY A 185 -3.40 -11.82 10.57
CA GLY A 185 -2.80 -12.68 11.57
C GLY A 185 -1.55 -12.11 12.26
N MET A 186 -1.16 -10.87 11.91
CA MET A 186 -0.05 -10.15 12.52
C MET A 186 -0.54 -9.21 13.64
N THR A 187 0.37 -8.69 14.44
CA THR A 187 0.08 -7.68 15.47
C THR A 187 1.04 -6.50 15.33
N SER A 188 0.56 -5.30 15.61
CA SER A 188 1.41 -4.11 15.64
C SER A 188 2.54 -4.25 16.66
N GLN A 189 2.30 -4.95 17.77
CA GLN A 189 3.29 -5.15 18.83
C GLN A 189 4.54 -5.88 18.32
N SER A 190 4.40 -6.87 17.43
CA SER A 190 5.56 -7.61 16.91
C SER A 190 6.52 -6.70 16.12
N PHE A 191 5.98 -5.70 15.41
CA PHE A 191 6.80 -4.70 14.70
C PHE A 191 7.38 -3.64 15.64
N VAL A 192 6.67 -3.28 16.71
CA VAL A 192 7.21 -2.42 17.77
C VAL A 192 8.40 -3.08 18.46
N ASP A 193 8.30 -4.38 18.75
CA ASP A 193 9.40 -5.15 19.35
C ASP A 193 10.61 -5.24 18.41
N ALA A 194 10.36 -5.42 17.10
CA ALA A 194 11.41 -5.40 16.09
C ALA A 194 12.06 -4.02 15.97
N PHE A 195 11.28 -2.93 16.00
CA PHE A 195 11.79 -1.55 16.02
C PHE A 195 12.68 -1.29 17.23
N ALA A 196 12.24 -1.69 18.44
CA ALA A 196 13.05 -1.57 19.66
C ALA A 196 14.38 -2.34 19.53
N GLN A 197 14.35 -3.51 18.89
CA GLN A 197 15.56 -4.31 18.66
C GLN A 197 16.51 -3.61 17.67
N VAL A 198 16.00 -3.03 16.56
CA VAL A 198 16.81 -2.29 15.59
C VAL A 198 17.43 -1.05 16.23
N CYS A 199 16.67 -0.31 17.02
CA CYS A 199 17.14 0.87 17.73
C CYS A 199 18.09 0.56 18.91
N GLY A 200 18.10 -0.69 19.40
CA GLY A 200 18.94 -1.13 20.50
C GLY A 200 18.55 -0.55 21.85
N GLY A 201 17.28 -0.15 22.05
CA GLY A 201 16.81 0.48 23.26
C GLY A 201 15.31 0.48 23.46
N ASP A 202 14.89 1.06 24.58
CA ASP A 202 13.48 1.19 24.93
C ASP A 202 12.78 2.20 24.00
N VAL A 203 11.51 1.94 23.72
CA VAL A 203 10.64 2.81 22.94
C VAL A 203 9.57 3.45 23.82
N THR A 204 9.16 4.67 23.48
CA THR A 204 8.04 5.35 24.12
C THR A 204 6.78 5.14 23.29
N THR A 205 5.68 4.69 23.92
CA THR A 205 4.38 4.48 23.26
C THR A 205 3.45 5.67 23.51
N TYR A 206 2.63 6.01 22.51
CA TYR A 206 1.69 7.15 22.53
C TYR A 206 0.23 6.71 22.40
#